data_8d73ddc0e89499a0fa662e569a5d2b94
#
_entry.id   8d73ddc0e89499a0fa662e569a5d2b94
#
_cell.length_a   1.000
_cell.length_b   1.000
_cell.length_c   1.000
_cell.angle_alpha   90.00
_cell.angle_beta   90.00
_cell.angle_gamma   90.00
#
_symmetry.space_group_name_H-M   'P 1'
#
loop_
_entity.id
_entity.type
_entity.pdbx_description
1 polymer ?
#
loop_
_entity_poly.entity_id
_entity_poly.type
_entity_poly.pdbx_seq_one_letter_code
_entity_poly.pdbx_strand_id
1 'polypeptide(L)'
;FDYEILGYWTDPSMTVDFNYVDKLGATYPTSGNSGFSARQTEDHVHYGSSTTSSTTSGDWVSIGSDKRTLRFGSKNGKPGDYIRVITRAANPTVDFNTTSSNGAESVSSKAITVDLSSSSTQNVTVDYAVTGTATGSGTDYTLANGTLTISAGSTSGTITIASIVNDSLDEPNETVIVTLSNPSNATLGSDTVHTYTINDNDNAPVVDFNSTSSNGAESTSSKALTVDLSAASSQNVTVDYAVTGTATGSGTDYTLANGTLTINAGNTSGTITIASIVNDSLDEANETVIVTLSSPDNASLGSDSVHTYTINDNDDAPVVDFNTT
;
A
#
# COMPACT_ATOMS: atom_id res chain seq x y z
N PHE A 1 -31.65 -5.21 -13.38
CA PHE A 1 -31.93 -6.18 -12.31
C PHE A 1 -31.91 -7.57 -12.94
N ASP A 2 -30.88 -8.36 -12.68
CA ASP A 2 -30.78 -9.73 -13.18
C ASP A 2 -31.37 -10.67 -12.15
N TYR A 3 -32.67 -10.98 -12.32
CA TYR A 3 -33.35 -11.96 -11.52
C TYR A 3 -33.58 -13.23 -12.36
N GLU A 4 -33.21 -14.36 -11.82
CA GLU A 4 -33.54 -15.68 -12.39
C GLU A 4 -34.86 -16.17 -11.79
N ILE A 5 -35.82 -16.64 -12.64
CA ILE A 5 -37.06 -17.21 -12.17
C ILE A 5 -36.77 -18.63 -11.70
N LEU A 6 -36.95 -18.90 -10.42
CA LEU A 6 -36.60 -20.17 -9.77
C LEU A 6 -37.82 -21.11 -9.59
N GLY A 7 -39.06 -20.61 -9.73
CA GLY A 7 -40.23 -21.41 -9.57
C GLY A 7 -41.54 -20.62 -9.70
N TYR A 8 -42.67 -21.33 -9.81
CA TYR A 8 -43.99 -20.73 -9.90
C TYR A 8 -45.05 -21.65 -9.31
N TRP A 9 -46.23 -21.13 -9.06
CA TRP A 9 -47.33 -21.84 -8.47
C TRP A 9 -48.67 -21.40 -9.10
N THR A 10 -49.56 -22.36 -9.37
CA THR A 10 -50.89 -22.10 -9.88
C THR A 10 -51.90 -22.89 -9.05
N ASP A 11 -53.00 -22.26 -8.60
CA ASP A 11 -54.12 -22.79 -7.87
C ASP A 11 -53.97 -22.89 -6.32
N PRO A 12 -54.78 -22.14 -5.54
CA PRO A 12 -54.77 -22.20 -4.09
C PRO A 12 -55.37 -23.49 -3.49
N SER A 13 -55.99 -24.33 -4.26
CA SER A 13 -56.53 -25.63 -3.83
C SER A 13 -55.53 -26.80 -3.98
N MET A 14 -54.38 -26.56 -4.63
CA MET A 14 -53.30 -27.54 -4.77
C MET A 14 -52.15 -27.19 -3.86
N THR A 15 -52.00 -27.94 -2.78
CA THR A 15 -50.80 -27.93 -1.96
C THR A 15 -49.68 -28.61 -2.73
N VAL A 16 -48.95 -27.86 -3.58
CA VAL A 16 -47.71 -28.33 -4.19
C VAL A 16 -46.57 -27.56 -3.52
N ASP A 17 -45.88 -28.23 -2.63
CA ASP A 17 -44.63 -27.74 -2.06
C ASP A 17 -43.56 -27.79 -3.16
N PHE A 18 -43.26 -26.67 -3.78
CA PHE A 18 -42.05 -26.53 -4.58
C PHE A 18 -40.87 -26.30 -3.66
N ASN A 19 -40.15 -27.37 -3.35
CA ASN A 19 -38.83 -27.24 -2.79
C ASN A 19 -37.91 -26.61 -3.84
N TYR A 20 -37.20 -25.64 -3.44
CA TYR A 20 -36.13 -24.93 -4.12
C TYR A 20 -35.39 -25.80 -5.15
N VAL A 21 -35.43 -25.41 -6.42
CA VAL A 21 -34.65 -26.05 -7.48
C VAL A 21 -33.30 -25.34 -7.57
N ASP A 22 -32.33 -25.90 -6.94
CA ASP A 22 -30.95 -25.49 -7.18
C ASP A 22 -30.32 -26.40 -8.27
N LYS A 23 -29.18 -25.99 -8.81
CA LYS A 23 -28.39 -26.72 -9.81
C LYS A 23 -27.93 -28.13 -9.37
N LEU A 24 -28.19 -28.54 -8.14
CA LEU A 24 -27.67 -29.76 -7.52
C LEU A 24 -28.68 -30.90 -7.33
N GLY A 25 -29.78 -30.88 -8.07
CA GLY A 25 -30.65 -32.06 -8.20
C GLY A 25 -31.70 -32.16 -7.13
N ALA A 26 -32.70 -31.29 -7.17
CA ALA A 26 -33.90 -31.43 -6.37
C ALA A 26 -34.76 -32.61 -6.88
N THR A 27 -35.09 -33.52 -6.00
CA THR A 27 -36.11 -34.57 -6.22
C THR A 27 -37.47 -33.96 -6.03
N TYR A 28 -38.31 -34.04 -7.07
CA TYR A 28 -39.69 -33.63 -6.99
C TYR A 28 -40.55 -34.72 -6.35
N PRO A 29 -41.50 -34.41 -5.48
CA PRO A 29 -42.46 -35.40 -4.99
C PRO A 29 -43.38 -35.82 -6.15
N THR A 30 -43.40 -37.10 -6.46
CA THR A 30 -44.25 -37.74 -7.45
C THR A 30 -45.55 -38.17 -6.81
N SER A 31 -46.35 -37.29 -6.27
CA SER A 31 -47.66 -37.71 -5.77
C SER A 31 -48.70 -36.63 -5.95
N GLY A 32 -49.65 -36.88 -6.82
CA GLY A 32 -50.85 -36.08 -6.93
C GLY A 32 -51.30 -35.90 -8.38
N ASN A 33 -52.19 -36.66 -8.78
CA ASN A 33 -53.00 -36.73 -9.95
C ASN A 33 -53.41 -35.38 -10.56
N SER A 34 -52.50 -34.72 -11.26
CA SER A 34 -52.81 -33.63 -12.16
C SER A 34 -51.72 -33.59 -13.22
N GLY A 35 -52.12 -33.68 -14.48
CA GLY A 35 -51.31 -33.95 -15.65
C GLY A 35 -50.17 -32.99 -16.00
N PHE A 36 -49.31 -32.70 -15.09
CA PHE A 36 -48.04 -31.97 -15.32
C PHE A 36 -46.88 -32.94 -15.25
N SER A 37 -46.26 -33.21 -16.39
CA SER A 37 -44.98 -33.89 -16.47
C SER A 37 -43.88 -32.86 -16.61
N ALA A 38 -43.16 -32.64 -15.53
CA ALA A 38 -41.87 -31.93 -15.62
C ALA A 38 -40.84 -32.89 -16.22
N ARG A 39 -40.26 -32.57 -17.35
CA ARG A 39 -39.05 -33.23 -17.85
C ARG A 39 -37.86 -32.32 -17.57
N GLN A 40 -36.97 -32.83 -16.78
CA GLN A 40 -35.65 -32.24 -16.61
C GLN A 40 -34.76 -32.73 -17.76
N THR A 41 -34.34 -31.84 -18.62
CA THR A 41 -33.18 -32.05 -19.48
C THR A 41 -32.15 -31.00 -19.05
N GLU A 42 -30.95 -31.45 -18.82
CA GLU A 42 -29.74 -30.70 -18.39
C GLU A 42 -29.90 -29.19 -18.48
N ASP A 43 -29.99 -28.54 -17.34
CA ASP A 43 -30.01 -27.08 -17.09
C ASP A 43 -31.35 -26.32 -17.20
N HIS A 44 -32.49 -26.92 -17.61
CA HIS A 44 -33.75 -26.17 -17.71
C HIS A 44 -34.96 -26.99 -17.31
N VAL A 45 -35.86 -26.41 -16.53
CA VAL A 45 -37.21 -26.93 -16.31
C VAL A 45 -38.08 -26.49 -17.51
N HIS A 46 -38.35 -27.40 -18.42
CA HIS A 46 -39.31 -27.18 -19.50
C HIS A 46 -40.69 -27.62 -19.07
N TYR A 47 -41.60 -26.68 -18.91
CA TYR A 47 -43.02 -26.96 -18.82
C TYR A 47 -43.61 -26.85 -20.22
N GLY A 48 -44.08 -27.96 -20.70
CA GLY A 48 -44.89 -28.15 -21.89
C GLY A 48 -44.77 -27.07 -22.96
N SER A 49 -43.80 -27.18 -23.84
CA SER A 49 -43.84 -26.45 -25.11
C SER A 49 -45.06 -26.95 -25.89
N SER A 50 -46.13 -26.22 -25.85
CA SER A 50 -47.15 -26.36 -26.86
C SER A 50 -47.12 -25.17 -27.79
N THR A 51 -46.41 -25.30 -28.87
CA THR A 51 -46.57 -24.45 -30.06
C THR A 51 -47.81 -24.86 -30.88
N THR A 52 -48.62 -25.80 -30.37
CA THR A 52 -49.82 -26.21 -31.01
C THR A 52 -50.99 -25.93 -30.09
N SER A 53 -51.97 -25.18 -30.61
CA SER A 53 -53.28 -24.97 -30.08
C SER A 53 -53.92 -26.32 -29.76
N SER A 54 -53.79 -26.82 -28.56
CA SER A 54 -54.60 -27.93 -28.05
C SER A 54 -55.77 -27.33 -27.30
N THR A 55 -56.94 -27.62 -27.83
CA THR A 55 -58.27 -27.20 -27.34
C THR A 55 -58.74 -27.95 -26.09
N THR A 56 -57.85 -28.60 -25.36
CA THR A 56 -58.20 -29.36 -24.15
C THR A 56 -57.55 -28.76 -22.92
N SER A 57 -58.43 -28.15 -22.14
CA SER A 57 -58.35 -27.84 -20.70
C SER A 57 -56.99 -27.85 -20.07
N GLY A 58 -56.41 -26.65 -19.81
CA GLY A 58 -55.28 -26.52 -18.92
C GLY A 58 -54.74 -25.11 -18.92
N ASP A 59 -54.48 -24.59 -17.74
CA ASP A 59 -53.64 -23.42 -17.56
C ASP A 59 -52.21 -23.80 -17.97
N TRP A 60 -51.48 -22.86 -18.52
CA TRP A 60 -50.12 -23.10 -18.96
C TRP A 60 -49.17 -22.00 -18.52
N VAL A 61 -47.94 -22.38 -18.29
CA VAL A 61 -46.83 -21.47 -17.99
C VAL A 61 -45.65 -21.80 -18.89
N SER A 62 -45.04 -20.79 -19.46
CA SER A 62 -43.77 -20.94 -20.19
C SER A 62 -42.74 -19.91 -19.74
N ILE A 63 -41.48 -20.36 -19.70
CA ILE A 63 -40.35 -19.47 -19.46
C ILE A 63 -39.71 -19.15 -20.80
N GLY A 64 -39.53 -17.87 -21.10
CA GLY A 64 -38.84 -17.43 -22.33
C GLY A 64 -37.42 -17.97 -22.41
N SER A 65 -36.86 -18.07 -23.61
CA SER A 65 -35.48 -18.47 -23.84
C SER A 65 -34.46 -17.50 -23.24
N ASP A 66 -34.93 -16.28 -22.95
CA ASP A 66 -34.14 -15.22 -22.24
C ASP A 66 -34.09 -15.47 -20.73
N LYS A 67 -34.74 -16.52 -20.21
CA LYS A 67 -34.89 -16.85 -18.77
C LYS A 67 -35.43 -15.68 -17.90
N ARG A 68 -35.90 -14.61 -18.53
CA ARG A 68 -36.41 -13.38 -17.86
C ARG A 68 -37.89 -13.17 -18.13
N THR A 69 -38.44 -13.83 -19.14
CA THR A 69 -39.84 -13.68 -19.53
C THR A 69 -40.67 -14.88 -19.05
N LEU A 70 -41.61 -14.62 -18.15
CA LEU A 70 -42.61 -15.58 -17.74
C LEU A 70 -43.92 -15.29 -18.49
N ARG A 71 -44.45 -16.28 -19.22
CA ARG A 71 -45.75 -16.20 -19.89
C ARG A 71 -46.68 -17.22 -19.28
N PHE A 72 -47.89 -16.83 -19.03
CA PHE A 72 -48.94 -17.69 -18.52
C PHE A 72 -50.25 -17.47 -19.26
N GLY A 73 -51.06 -18.47 -19.33
CA GLY A 73 -52.41 -18.38 -19.83
C GLY A 73 -53.35 -19.21 -18.98
N SER A 74 -54.48 -18.62 -18.60
CA SER A 74 -55.57 -19.29 -17.88
C SER A 74 -56.79 -19.40 -18.76
N LYS A 75 -57.45 -20.56 -18.76
CA LYS A 75 -58.58 -20.83 -19.64
C LYS A 75 -59.92 -20.41 -19.07
N ASN A 76 -60.05 -20.30 -17.77
CA ASN A 76 -61.32 -19.96 -17.15
C ASN A 76 -61.07 -18.96 -16.03
N GLY A 77 -61.39 -17.70 -16.25
CA GLY A 77 -61.25 -16.62 -15.28
C GLY A 77 -62.05 -16.86 -13.99
N LYS A 78 -61.63 -17.84 -13.21
CA LYS A 78 -62.10 -17.98 -11.83
C LYS A 78 -61.31 -16.98 -10.98
N PRO A 79 -62.00 -16.18 -10.20
CA PRO A 79 -61.32 -15.29 -9.25
C PRO A 79 -60.63 -16.17 -8.20
N GLY A 80 -59.32 -16.12 -8.13
CA GLY A 80 -58.55 -16.75 -7.06
C GLY A 80 -57.27 -17.47 -7.48
N ASP A 81 -56.93 -17.49 -8.75
CA ASP A 81 -55.64 -18.08 -9.18
C ASP A 81 -54.47 -17.14 -8.83
N TYR A 82 -53.52 -17.68 -8.11
CA TYR A 82 -52.30 -16.94 -7.69
C TYR A 82 -51.07 -17.50 -8.40
N ILE A 83 -50.27 -16.61 -8.96
CA ILE A 83 -48.95 -16.97 -9.49
C ILE A 83 -47.93 -16.39 -8.54
N ARG A 84 -47.12 -17.24 -7.95
CA ARG A 84 -45.95 -16.83 -7.14
C ARG A 84 -44.70 -17.03 -7.95
N VAL A 85 -44.07 -15.94 -8.34
CA VAL A 85 -42.73 -15.94 -8.95
C VAL A 85 -41.71 -15.79 -7.85
N ILE A 86 -40.82 -16.77 -7.70
CA ILE A 86 -39.70 -16.73 -6.78
C ILE A 86 -38.48 -16.42 -7.64
N THR A 87 -37.90 -15.26 -7.42
CA THR A 87 -36.66 -14.85 -8.08
C THR A 87 -35.51 -14.97 -7.09
N ARG A 88 -34.38 -15.47 -7.56
CA ARG A 88 -33.13 -15.35 -6.79
C ARG A 88 -32.69 -13.90 -6.85
N ALA A 89 -32.39 -13.31 -5.70
CA ALA A 89 -31.70 -12.02 -5.68
C ALA A 89 -30.34 -12.18 -6.37
N ALA A 90 -29.97 -11.18 -7.19
CA ALA A 90 -28.64 -11.13 -7.75
C ALA A 90 -27.62 -11.16 -6.60
N ASN A 91 -26.48 -11.78 -6.83
CA ASN A 91 -25.40 -11.70 -5.88
C ASN A 91 -25.01 -10.22 -5.69
N PRO A 92 -24.72 -9.78 -4.46
CA PRO A 92 -24.25 -8.42 -4.23
C PRO A 92 -22.90 -8.19 -4.92
N THR A 93 -22.56 -6.93 -5.20
CA THR A 93 -21.19 -6.55 -5.49
C THR A 93 -20.42 -6.35 -4.17
N VAL A 94 -19.13 -6.61 -4.20
CA VAL A 94 -18.21 -6.38 -3.10
C VAL A 94 -17.17 -5.34 -3.53
N ASP A 95 -17.06 -4.26 -2.77
CA ASP A 95 -16.24 -3.09 -3.06
C ASP A 95 -15.59 -2.56 -1.78
N PHE A 96 -14.47 -1.83 -1.92
CA PHE A 96 -14.02 -0.98 -0.82
C PHE A 96 -14.93 0.24 -0.67
N ASN A 97 -15.22 0.63 0.56
CA ASN A 97 -15.97 1.85 0.88
C ASN A 97 -15.30 3.13 0.35
N THR A 98 -13.96 3.11 0.32
CA THR A 98 -13.11 4.17 -0.25
C THR A 98 -11.90 3.55 -0.93
N THR A 99 -11.39 4.17 -1.99
CA THR A 99 -10.22 3.67 -2.73
C THR A 99 -8.89 4.14 -2.14
N SER A 100 -8.92 5.11 -1.20
CA SER A 100 -7.72 5.59 -0.53
C SER A 100 -8.00 6.13 0.86
N SER A 101 -6.97 6.10 1.70
CA SER A 101 -6.93 6.75 3.01
C SER A 101 -5.47 6.93 3.44
N ASN A 102 -5.23 7.70 4.50
CA ASN A 102 -3.91 7.90 5.06
C ASN A 102 -3.98 8.04 6.59
N GLY A 103 -2.84 8.02 7.22
CA GLY A 103 -2.65 8.31 8.64
C GLY A 103 -1.18 8.45 8.97
N ALA A 104 -0.85 9.16 10.04
CA ALA A 104 0.51 9.22 10.54
C ALA A 104 0.92 7.82 11.08
N GLU A 105 2.19 7.48 11.03
CA GLU A 105 2.72 6.22 11.60
C GLU A 105 2.47 6.08 13.10
N SER A 106 2.28 7.19 13.82
CA SER A 106 1.87 7.18 15.24
C SER A 106 0.47 6.58 15.49
N VAL A 107 -0.30 6.28 14.43
CA VAL A 107 -1.58 5.56 14.53
C VAL A 107 -1.32 4.07 14.50
N SER A 108 -1.61 3.36 15.58
CA SER A 108 -1.26 1.94 15.75
C SER A 108 -1.97 0.96 14.82
N SER A 109 -3.08 1.36 14.19
CA SER A 109 -3.83 0.52 13.25
C SER A 109 -4.80 1.29 12.38
N LYS A 110 -5.16 0.71 11.23
CA LYS A 110 -6.18 1.23 10.31
C LYS A 110 -7.14 0.13 9.90
N ALA A 111 -8.43 0.35 10.14
CA ALA A 111 -9.49 -0.48 9.57
C ALA A 111 -9.91 0.04 8.20
N ILE A 112 -9.94 -0.85 7.21
CA ILE A 112 -10.41 -0.59 5.85
C ILE A 112 -11.74 -1.33 5.70
N THR A 113 -12.81 -0.60 5.37
CA THR A 113 -14.15 -1.16 5.23
C THR A 113 -14.37 -1.70 3.82
N VAL A 114 -14.89 -2.90 3.73
CA VAL A 114 -15.36 -3.56 2.51
C VAL A 114 -16.87 -3.68 2.60
N ASP A 115 -17.59 -3.16 1.61
CA ASP A 115 -19.04 -3.09 1.58
C ASP A 115 -19.62 -4.06 0.55
N LEU A 116 -20.84 -4.52 0.82
CA LEU A 116 -21.70 -5.22 -0.13
C LEU A 116 -22.81 -4.27 -0.60
N SER A 117 -23.14 -4.29 -1.89
CA SER A 117 -24.25 -3.51 -2.44
C SER A 117 -25.61 -3.88 -1.83
N SER A 118 -25.77 -5.07 -1.28
CA SER A 118 -26.93 -5.55 -0.53
C SER A 118 -26.54 -6.71 0.38
N SER A 119 -27.35 -6.99 1.41
CA SER A 119 -27.11 -8.16 2.26
C SER A 119 -27.30 -9.47 1.50
N SER A 120 -26.48 -10.47 1.81
CA SER A 120 -26.60 -11.83 1.31
C SER A 120 -27.20 -12.76 2.37
N THR A 121 -27.94 -13.76 1.97
CA THR A 121 -28.43 -14.82 2.87
C THR A 121 -27.35 -15.86 3.19
N GLN A 122 -26.21 -15.81 2.51
CA GLN A 122 -25.05 -16.67 2.72
C GLN A 122 -23.85 -15.81 3.11
N ASN A 123 -22.86 -16.42 3.77
CA ASN A 123 -21.59 -15.76 3.98
C ASN A 123 -20.96 -15.40 2.63
N VAL A 124 -20.50 -14.17 2.50
CA VAL A 124 -19.68 -13.72 1.36
C VAL A 124 -18.22 -13.80 1.77
N THR A 125 -17.39 -14.42 0.94
CA THR A 125 -15.94 -14.38 1.13
C THR A 125 -15.28 -13.66 -0.05
N VAL A 126 -14.21 -12.94 0.23
CA VAL A 126 -13.37 -12.30 -0.78
C VAL A 126 -11.92 -12.40 -0.36
N ASP A 127 -11.06 -12.86 -1.26
CA ASP A 127 -9.62 -12.90 -1.02
C ASP A 127 -9.04 -11.50 -1.17
N TYR A 128 -7.98 -11.21 -0.42
CA TYR A 128 -7.23 -9.98 -0.60
C TYR A 128 -5.72 -10.24 -0.60
N ALA A 129 -5.04 -9.49 -1.47
CA ALA A 129 -3.59 -9.46 -1.57
C ALA A 129 -3.08 -8.09 -1.13
N VAL A 130 -1.91 -8.10 -0.46
CA VAL A 130 -1.27 -6.91 0.11
C VAL A 130 0.05 -6.66 -0.61
N THR A 131 0.24 -5.43 -1.09
CA THR A 131 1.45 -4.93 -1.76
C THR A 131 1.69 -3.49 -1.30
N GLY A 132 2.68 -2.81 -1.88
CA GLY A 132 2.97 -1.40 -1.58
C GLY A 132 4.46 -1.16 -1.40
N THR A 133 4.83 0.04 -0.93
CA THR A 133 6.21 0.41 -0.62
C THR A 133 6.56 0.09 0.83
N ALA A 134 5.59 0.17 1.74
CA ALA A 134 5.76 -0.20 3.14
C ALA A 134 6.08 -1.70 3.30
N THR A 135 6.96 -2.02 4.22
CA THR A 135 7.45 -3.37 4.50
C THR A 135 6.58 -4.05 5.57
N GLY A 136 5.87 -5.09 5.18
CA GLY A 136 5.01 -5.85 6.10
C GLY A 136 5.80 -6.68 7.11
N SER A 137 5.09 -7.61 7.77
CA SER A 137 5.64 -8.54 8.76
C SER A 137 6.19 -7.90 10.04
N GLY A 138 5.70 -6.70 10.36
CA GLY A 138 6.04 -6.00 11.61
C GLY A 138 7.24 -5.06 11.50
N THR A 139 7.76 -4.77 10.31
CA THR A 139 8.70 -3.67 10.07
C THR A 139 7.93 -2.35 10.16
N ASP A 140 7.04 -2.07 9.20
CA ASP A 140 6.24 -0.84 9.19
C ASP A 140 4.79 -1.13 9.59
N TYR A 141 4.29 -2.34 9.33
CA TYR A 141 2.95 -2.78 9.70
C TYR A 141 2.81 -4.31 9.72
N THR A 142 1.65 -4.79 10.18
CA THR A 142 1.26 -6.21 10.11
C THR A 142 -0.06 -6.37 9.37
N LEU A 143 -0.01 -6.92 8.17
CA LEU A 143 -1.13 -7.46 7.41
C LEU A 143 -0.59 -8.40 6.33
N ALA A 144 -0.98 -9.68 6.39
CA ALA A 144 -0.67 -10.65 5.34
C ALA A 144 -1.84 -10.77 4.35
N ASN A 145 -1.60 -11.39 3.20
CA ASN A 145 -2.67 -11.82 2.30
C ASN A 145 -3.65 -12.72 3.05
N GLY A 146 -4.93 -12.64 2.72
CA GLY A 146 -5.95 -13.39 3.44
C GLY A 146 -7.29 -13.43 2.74
N THR A 147 -8.29 -13.89 3.47
CA THR A 147 -9.68 -13.94 3.02
C THR A 147 -10.56 -13.23 4.04
N LEU A 148 -11.32 -12.23 3.61
CA LEU A 148 -12.34 -11.58 4.40
C LEU A 148 -13.64 -12.37 4.28
N THR A 149 -14.31 -12.61 5.42
CA THR A 149 -15.66 -13.19 5.46
C THR A 149 -16.64 -12.15 5.98
N ILE A 150 -17.65 -11.83 5.18
CA ILE A 150 -18.81 -11.01 5.56
C ILE A 150 -19.96 -11.97 5.85
N SER A 151 -20.42 -11.98 7.11
CA SER A 151 -21.45 -12.91 7.55
C SER A 151 -22.79 -12.69 6.87
N ALA A 152 -23.56 -13.75 6.71
CA ALA A 152 -24.94 -13.68 6.21
C ALA A 152 -25.75 -12.62 6.95
N GLY A 153 -26.48 -11.79 6.22
CA GLY A 153 -27.27 -10.66 6.73
C GLY A 153 -26.48 -9.36 6.94
N SER A 154 -25.15 -9.40 6.98
CA SER A 154 -24.30 -8.21 7.05
C SER A 154 -24.10 -7.57 5.68
N THR A 155 -23.84 -6.27 5.66
CA THR A 155 -23.54 -5.50 4.44
C THR A 155 -22.11 -4.98 4.39
N SER A 156 -21.28 -5.28 5.40
CA SER A 156 -19.89 -4.86 5.42
C SER A 156 -19.00 -5.77 6.27
N GLY A 157 -17.71 -5.70 6.03
CA GLY A 157 -16.63 -6.29 6.81
C GLY A 157 -15.42 -5.37 6.83
N THR A 158 -14.41 -5.72 7.62
CA THR A 158 -13.19 -4.90 7.74
C THR A 158 -11.94 -5.73 7.56
N ILE A 159 -10.97 -5.17 6.84
CA ILE A 159 -9.58 -5.61 6.79
C ILE A 159 -8.78 -4.63 7.63
N THR A 160 -7.96 -5.10 8.55
CA THR A 160 -7.22 -4.24 9.48
C THR A 160 -5.74 -4.30 9.20
N ILE A 161 -5.15 -3.17 8.83
CA ILE A 161 -3.70 -2.94 8.90
C ILE A 161 -3.38 -2.74 10.37
N ALA A 162 -2.67 -3.67 10.98
CA ALA A 162 -2.37 -3.68 12.40
C ALA A 162 -0.90 -3.38 12.66
N SER A 163 -0.59 -2.98 13.91
CA SER A 163 0.78 -2.77 14.36
C SER A 163 1.57 -1.86 13.41
N ILE A 164 0.96 -0.73 13.02
CA ILE A 164 1.69 0.32 12.33
C ILE A 164 2.77 0.79 13.30
N VAL A 165 4.01 0.81 12.83
CA VAL A 165 5.19 1.10 13.66
C VAL A 165 5.49 2.59 13.55
N ASN A 166 5.68 3.23 14.69
CA ASN A 166 6.18 4.58 14.82
C ASN A 166 7.57 4.49 15.43
N ASP A 167 8.56 4.94 14.70
CA ASP A 167 9.93 4.98 15.23
C ASP A 167 10.46 6.42 15.32
N SER A 168 11.68 6.71 14.95
CA SER A 168 12.30 8.05 14.99
C SER A 168 13.21 8.28 13.77
N LEU A 169 12.98 7.51 12.72
CA LEU A 169 13.69 7.65 11.46
C LEU A 169 12.86 8.55 10.52
N ASP A 170 13.49 9.57 9.99
CA ASP A 170 12.95 10.32 8.85
C ASP A 170 12.85 9.40 7.63
N GLU A 171 11.64 9.16 7.17
CA GLU A 171 11.30 8.22 6.10
C GLU A 171 10.42 8.87 5.01
N PRO A 172 10.44 8.37 3.79
CA PRO A 172 9.41 8.73 2.81
C PRO A 172 8.05 8.19 3.25
N ASN A 173 6.97 8.93 2.95
CA ASN A 173 5.63 8.36 3.10
C ASN A 173 5.50 7.05 2.30
N GLU A 174 4.96 6.02 2.92
CA GLU A 174 4.88 4.69 2.36
C GLU A 174 3.44 4.23 2.12
N THR A 175 3.25 3.21 1.30
CA THR A 175 1.92 2.73 0.93
C THR A 175 1.70 1.27 1.28
N VAL A 176 0.48 0.95 1.74
CA VAL A 176 -0.08 -0.39 1.83
C VAL A 176 -1.24 -0.47 0.86
N ILE A 177 -1.13 -1.31 -0.16
CA ILE A 177 -2.13 -1.48 -1.21
C ILE A 177 -2.82 -2.81 -1.01
N VAL A 178 -4.13 -2.79 -0.80
CA VAL A 178 -4.97 -3.99 -0.64
C VAL A 178 -5.84 -4.16 -1.87
N THR A 179 -5.77 -5.34 -2.50
CA THR A 179 -6.52 -5.67 -3.73
C THR A 179 -7.45 -6.85 -3.47
N LEU A 180 -8.76 -6.68 -3.72
CA LEU A 180 -9.77 -7.74 -3.61
C LEU A 180 -9.77 -8.64 -4.84
N SER A 181 -10.04 -9.95 -4.62
CA SER A 181 -10.13 -10.95 -5.68
C SER A 181 -11.00 -12.16 -5.26
N ASN A 182 -11.35 -13.03 -6.22
CA ASN A 182 -12.00 -14.31 -5.98
C ASN A 182 -13.22 -14.27 -5.03
N PRO A 183 -14.23 -13.43 -5.24
CA PRO A 183 -15.39 -13.37 -4.36
C PRO A 183 -16.23 -14.66 -4.49
N SER A 184 -16.80 -15.12 -3.37
CA SER A 184 -17.80 -16.19 -3.32
C SER A 184 -19.11 -15.63 -2.79
N ASN A 185 -20.23 -16.01 -3.42
CA ASN A 185 -21.58 -15.49 -3.16
C ASN A 185 -21.73 -13.98 -3.40
N ALA A 186 -20.78 -13.38 -4.11
CA ALA A 186 -20.76 -11.99 -4.56
C ALA A 186 -20.08 -11.88 -5.93
N THR A 187 -20.09 -10.70 -6.53
CA THR A 187 -19.26 -10.33 -7.68
C THR A 187 -18.40 -9.13 -7.30
N LEU A 188 -17.22 -8.98 -7.91
CA LEU A 188 -16.41 -7.77 -7.70
C LEU A 188 -17.14 -6.57 -8.31
N GLY A 189 -17.13 -5.46 -7.62
CA GLY A 189 -17.56 -4.16 -8.13
C GLY A 189 -16.43 -3.39 -8.81
N SER A 190 -16.49 -2.07 -8.78
CA SER A 190 -15.50 -1.17 -9.41
C SER A 190 -14.31 -0.87 -8.50
N ASP A 191 -14.55 -0.79 -7.20
CA ASP A 191 -13.59 -0.29 -6.20
C ASP A 191 -12.89 -1.46 -5.48
N THR A 192 -12.07 -2.19 -6.25
CA THR A 192 -11.40 -3.42 -5.78
C THR A 192 -10.00 -3.18 -5.22
N VAL A 193 -9.51 -1.95 -5.24
CA VAL A 193 -8.18 -1.59 -4.74
C VAL A 193 -8.32 -0.44 -3.74
N HIS A 194 -7.68 -0.59 -2.58
CA HIS A 194 -7.53 0.48 -1.59
C HIS A 194 -6.06 0.74 -1.32
N THR A 195 -5.65 2.00 -1.37
CA THR A 195 -4.30 2.45 -1.00
C THR A 195 -4.36 3.20 0.32
N TYR A 196 -3.69 2.67 1.33
CA TYR A 196 -3.43 3.37 2.58
C TYR A 196 -2.02 3.94 2.56
N THR A 197 -1.87 5.24 2.85
CA THR A 197 -0.56 5.89 2.97
C THR A 197 -0.22 6.04 4.45
N ILE A 198 0.89 5.47 4.87
CA ILE A 198 1.53 5.73 6.15
C ILE A 198 2.35 7.00 5.97
N ASN A 199 1.98 8.05 6.70
CA ASN A 199 2.70 9.32 6.65
C ASN A 199 3.75 9.33 7.74
N ASP A 200 5.00 9.53 7.34
CA ASP A 200 6.09 9.83 8.25
C ASP A 200 5.79 11.09 9.08
N ASN A 201 6.16 11.07 10.34
CA ASN A 201 5.96 12.18 11.27
C ASN A 201 7.26 12.65 11.94
N ASP A 202 8.40 12.14 11.51
CA ASP A 202 9.71 12.51 11.98
C ASP A 202 10.33 13.64 11.16
N ASN A 203 11.26 14.35 11.74
CA ASN A 203 11.89 15.48 11.07
C ASN A 203 13.18 15.04 10.40
N ALA A 204 13.41 15.54 9.18
CA ALA A 204 14.69 15.39 8.51
C ALA A 204 15.85 15.83 9.44
N PRO A 205 16.95 15.06 9.49
CA PRO A 205 18.07 15.35 10.38
C PRO A 205 18.72 16.69 10.05
N VAL A 206 19.41 17.26 11.04
CA VAL A 206 20.27 18.44 10.86
C VAL A 206 21.69 17.96 10.65
N VAL A 207 22.38 18.51 9.64
CA VAL A 207 23.78 18.19 9.32
C VAL A 207 24.70 19.33 9.78
N ASP A 208 25.69 18.99 10.59
CA ASP A 208 26.66 19.93 11.19
C ASP A 208 28.05 19.32 11.24
N PHE A 209 29.08 20.16 11.30
CA PHE A 209 30.39 19.70 11.79
C PHE A 209 30.33 19.39 13.28
N ASN A 210 30.96 18.30 13.70
CA ASN A 210 31.14 17.94 15.12
C ASN A 210 31.87 19.06 15.93
N SER A 211 32.70 19.83 15.25
CA SER A 211 33.38 21.02 15.80
C SER A 211 33.62 22.04 14.70
N THR A 212 33.62 23.31 15.05
CA THR A 212 33.82 24.42 14.10
C THR A 212 35.30 24.75 13.85
N SER A 213 36.21 24.19 14.66
CA SER A 213 37.65 24.39 14.47
C SER A 213 38.50 23.25 15.01
N SER A 214 39.66 23.07 14.41
CA SER A 214 40.77 22.21 14.91
C SER A 214 42.09 22.67 14.35
N ASN A 215 43.21 22.11 14.86
CA ASN A 215 44.53 22.38 14.35
C ASN A 215 45.42 21.14 14.42
N GLY A 216 46.55 21.20 13.78
CA GLY A 216 47.62 20.19 13.84
C GLY A 216 48.91 20.74 13.24
N ALA A 217 50.04 20.17 13.64
CA ALA A 217 51.32 20.50 13.00
C ALA A 217 51.32 19.96 11.55
N GLU A 218 52.04 20.59 10.65
CA GLU A 218 52.20 20.15 9.28
C GLU A 218 52.81 18.74 9.15
N SER A 219 53.54 18.29 10.17
CA SER A 219 54.04 16.90 10.29
C SER A 219 52.91 15.86 10.44
N THR A 220 51.66 16.28 10.60
CA THR A 220 50.50 15.42 10.60
C THR A 220 50.06 15.16 9.18
N SER A 221 50.15 13.93 8.69
CA SER A 221 49.89 13.58 7.27
C SER A 221 48.45 13.76 6.81
N SER A 222 47.46 13.80 7.70
CA SER A 222 46.04 13.97 7.36
C SER A 222 45.20 14.39 8.57
N LYS A 223 44.05 14.99 8.29
CA LYS A 223 43.02 15.32 9.30
C LYS A 223 41.64 14.90 8.82
N ALA A 224 40.96 14.09 9.61
CA ALA A 224 39.53 13.78 9.40
C ALA A 224 38.69 14.86 10.11
N LEU A 225 37.74 15.42 9.38
CA LEU A 225 36.69 16.30 9.86
C LEU A 225 35.38 15.50 9.94
N THR A 226 34.82 15.35 11.13
CA THR A 226 33.58 14.63 11.33
C THR A 226 32.40 15.55 11.07
N VAL A 227 31.47 15.07 10.27
CA VAL A 227 30.18 15.70 10.01
C VAL A 227 29.13 14.80 10.64
N ASP A 228 28.29 15.33 11.51
CA ASP A 228 27.26 14.60 12.27
C ASP A 228 25.88 14.94 11.76
N LEU A 229 24.96 13.99 11.93
CA LEU A 229 23.51 14.17 11.77
C LEU A 229 22.87 14.17 13.17
N SER A 230 21.87 15.02 13.37
CA SER A 230 21.12 15.09 14.64
C SER A 230 20.33 13.80 14.94
N ALA A 231 19.95 13.04 13.90
CA ALA A 231 19.27 11.74 13.96
C ALA A 231 19.66 10.91 12.75
N ALA A 232 19.40 9.60 12.77
CA ALA A 232 19.52 8.77 11.59
C ALA A 232 18.35 9.05 10.63
N SER A 233 18.57 8.82 9.33
CA SER A 233 17.52 8.80 8.30
C SER A 233 17.50 7.44 7.62
N SER A 234 16.36 7.00 7.16
CA SER A 234 16.23 5.79 6.32
C SER A 234 16.78 6.00 4.91
N GLN A 235 17.09 7.25 4.55
CA GLN A 235 17.64 7.63 3.26
C GLN A 235 19.13 8.02 3.39
N ASN A 236 19.87 7.94 2.28
CA ASN A 236 21.19 8.53 2.24
C ASN A 236 21.07 10.05 2.34
N VAL A 237 21.82 10.64 3.25
CA VAL A 237 21.98 12.10 3.34
C VAL A 237 23.22 12.50 2.55
N THR A 238 23.10 13.51 1.69
CA THR A 238 24.24 14.09 1.00
C THR A 238 24.39 15.56 1.38
N VAL A 239 25.62 16.04 1.43
CA VAL A 239 25.92 17.47 1.64
C VAL A 239 27.13 17.86 0.81
N ASP A 240 27.01 18.93 0.06
CA ASP A 240 28.12 19.49 -0.69
C ASP A 240 29.05 20.25 0.24
N TYR A 241 30.36 20.25 -0.07
CA TYR A 241 31.31 21.05 0.63
C TYR A 241 32.26 21.78 -0.31
N ALA A 242 32.59 23.02 0.05
CA ALA A 242 33.58 23.87 -0.62
C ALA A 242 34.80 24.11 0.29
N VAL A 243 35.96 24.12 -0.31
CA VAL A 243 37.23 24.28 0.38
C VAL A 243 37.87 25.61 -0.01
N THR A 244 38.22 26.40 1.00
CA THR A 244 38.90 27.70 0.89
C THR A 244 39.96 27.81 2.00
N GLY A 245 40.62 28.97 2.16
CA GLY A 245 41.58 29.20 3.25
C GLY A 245 42.82 29.88 2.72
N THR A 246 43.85 29.97 3.55
CA THR A 246 45.18 30.55 3.22
C THR A 246 46.13 29.48 2.68
N ALA A 247 45.98 28.24 3.16
CA ALA A 247 46.75 27.09 2.66
C ALA A 247 46.42 26.77 1.19
N THR A 248 47.43 26.40 0.42
CA THR A 248 47.35 26.11 -1.02
C THR A 248 47.07 24.63 -1.22
N GLY A 249 45.88 24.30 -1.77
CA GLY A 249 45.50 22.93 -2.08
C GLY A 249 46.25 22.31 -3.25
N SER A 250 45.72 21.20 -3.76
CA SER A 250 46.27 20.45 -4.90
C SER A 250 47.66 19.83 -4.67
N GLY A 251 47.99 19.55 -3.42
CA GLY A 251 49.24 18.89 -3.02
C GLY A 251 50.42 19.84 -2.79
N THR A 252 50.19 21.14 -2.72
CA THR A 252 51.20 22.10 -2.23
C THR A 252 51.30 21.97 -0.71
N ASP A 253 50.26 22.35 0.03
CA ASP A 253 50.22 22.23 1.49
C ASP A 253 49.30 21.07 1.94
N TYR A 254 48.29 20.73 1.14
CA TYR A 254 47.37 19.63 1.39
C TYR A 254 46.65 19.16 0.13
N THR A 255 45.91 18.08 0.25
CA THR A 255 45.01 17.59 -0.80
C THR A 255 43.58 17.47 -0.26
N LEU A 256 42.68 18.33 -0.71
CA LEU A 256 41.25 18.26 -0.59
C LEU A 256 40.61 19.18 -1.63
N ALA A 257 39.79 18.66 -2.51
CA ALA A 257 38.98 19.43 -3.46
C ALA A 257 37.54 19.61 -2.94
N ASN A 258 36.79 20.54 -3.52
CA ASN A 258 35.35 20.61 -3.33
C ASN A 258 34.72 19.26 -3.69
N GLY A 259 33.64 18.89 -3.01
CA GLY A 259 33.00 17.60 -3.23
C GLY A 259 31.66 17.49 -2.54
N THR A 260 31.15 16.28 -2.53
CA THR A 260 29.91 15.90 -1.84
C THR A 260 30.21 14.77 -0.86
N LEU A 261 29.83 14.94 0.40
CA LEU A 261 29.85 13.89 1.41
C LEU A 261 28.52 13.13 1.34
N THR A 262 28.56 11.80 1.37
CA THR A 262 27.39 10.94 1.52
C THR A 262 27.48 10.24 2.88
N ILE A 263 26.44 10.41 3.70
CA ILE A 263 26.21 9.65 4.92
C ILE A 263 25.12 8.63 4.59
N ASN A 264 25.48 7.36 4.62
CA ASN A 264 24.56 6.29 4.24
C ASN A 264 23.41 6.15 5.22
N ALA A 265 22.25 5.70 4.72
CA ALA A 265 21.07 5.39 5.50
C ALA A 265 21.40 4.62 6.79
N GLY A 266 20.76 5.00 7.89
CA GLY A 266 20.98 4.43 9.22
C GLY A 266 22.23 4.92 9.96
N ASN A 267 23.13 5.65 9.31
CA ASN A 267 24.29 6.25 9.95
C ASN A 267 24.00 7.68 10.43
N THR A 268 24.70 8.11 11.47
CA THR A 268 24.58 9.45 12.05
C THR A 268 25.84 10.30 11.86
N SER A 269 26.83 9.82 11.11
CA SER A 269 28.04 10.62 10.84
C SER A 269 28.77 10.19 9.57
N GLY A 270 29.57 11.11 9.03
CA GLY A 270 30.49 10.90 7.93
C GLY A 270 31.79 11.70 8.15
N THR A 271 32.76 11.54 7.27
CA THR A 271 34.03 12.24 7.38
C THR A 271 34.47 12.87 6.07
N ILE A 272 34.97 14.11 6.14
CA ILE A 272 35.73 14.79 5.10
C ILE A 272 37.18 14.75 5.52
N THR A 273 38.09 14.30 4.65
CA THR A 273 39.50 14.14 5.00
C THR A 273 40.37 15.15 4.27
N ILE A 274 41.05 16.02 5.02
CA ILE A 274 42.20 16.81 4.54
C ILE A 274 43.35 15.84 4.47
N ALA A 275 43.80 15.47 3.27
CA ALA A 275 44.82 14.46 3.06
C ALA A 275 46.14 15.09 2.59
N SER A 276 47.24 14.32 2.72
CA SER A 276 48.53 14.68 2.22
C SER A 276 48.97 16.09 2.67
N ILE A 277 48.80 16.38 3.97
CA ILE A 277 49.36 17.59 4.54
C ILE A 277 50.89 17.48 4.41
N VAL A 278 51.47 18.49 3.82
CA VAL A 278 52.90 18.51 3.47
C VAL A 278 53.69 19.11 4.62
N ASN A 279 54.74 18.41 5.03
CA ASN A 279 55.75 18.90 5.96
C ASN A 279 57.04 19.14 5.19
N ASP A 280 57.53 20.35 5.17
CA ASP A 280 58.79 20.66 4.51
C ASP A 280 59.85 21.18 5.53
N SER A 281 60.63 22.19 5.27
CA SER A 281 61.62 22.75 6.16
C SER A 281 61.74 24.27 6.02
N LEU A 282 60.64 24.88 5.57
CA LEU A 282 60.53 26.33 5.41
C LEU A 282 59.77 26.90 6.59
N ASP A 283 60.33 27.90 7.24
CA ASP A 283 59.62 28.68 8.26
C ASP A 283 58.49 29.47 7.59
N GLU A 284 57.26 29.11 7.88
CA GLU A 284 56.04 29.66 7.29
C GLU A 284 55.08 30.21 8.34
N ALA A 285 54.10 30.94 7.91
CA ALA A 285 53.03 31.36 8.80
C ALA A 285 51.99 30.20 8.91
N ASN A 286 51.41 30.02 10.09
CA ASN A 286 50.28 29.11 10.22
C ASN A 286 49.19 29.37 9.18
N GLU A 287 48.73 28.35 8.50
CA GLU A 287 47.78 28.43 7.41
C GLU A 287 46.44 27.76 7.72
N THR A 288 45.43 28.11 6.97
CA THR A 288 44.07 27.59 7.22
C THR A 288 43.52 26.84 6.03
N VAL A 289 42.82 25.76 6.32
CA VAL A 289 41.88 25.08 5.40
C VAL A 289 40.48 25.26 5.96
N ILE A 290 39.61 25.94 5.23
CA ILE A 290 38.25 26.23 5.63
C ILE A 290 37.31 25.37 4.76
N VAL A 291 36.51 24.51 5.40
CA VAL A 291 35.53 23.66 4.74
C VAL A 291 34.14 24.17 5.11
N THR A 292 33.31 24.45 4.09
CA THR A 292 31.96 24.99 4.25
C THR A 292 30.95 24.00 3.65
N LEU A 293 30.03 23.54 4.46
CA LEU A 293 28.89 22.67 4.04
C LEU A 293 27.81 23.50 3.38
N SER A 294 27.13 22.93 2.37
CA SER A 294 26.01 23.56 1.65
C SER A 294 25.11 22.53 0.97
N SER A 295 23.91 22.94 0.55
CA SER A 295 22.99 22.14 -0.27
C SER A 295 22.78 20.71 0.25
N PRO A 296 22.37 20.51 1.51
CA PRO A 296 22.07 19.17 1.97
C PRO A 296 20.83 18.61 1.25
N ASP A 297 20.83 17.29 1.00
CA ASP A 297 19.68 16.52 0.51
C ASP A 297 19.29 15.50 1.57
N ASN A 298 17.99 15.32 1.82
CA ASN A 298 17.42 14.52 2.91
C ASN A 298 17.88 14.98 4.31
N ALA A 299 18.24 16.23 4.46
CA ALA A 299 18.63 16.86 5.72
C ALA A 299 18.43 18.37 5.63
N SER A 300 18.49 19.05 6.76
CA SER A 300 18.61 20.50 6.85
C SER A 300 20.02 20.90 7.31
N LEU A 301 20.51 22.04 6.84
CA LEU A 301 21.82 22.57 7.27
C LEU A 301 21.69 23.19 8.65
N GLY A 302 22.60 22.83 9.56
CA GLY A 302 22.67 23.38 10.91
C GLY A 302 23.49 24.64 11.02
N SER A 303 23.77 25.06 12.26
CA SER A 303 24.52 26.27 12.56
C SER A 303 26.03 26.11 12.36
N ASP A 304 26.53 24.88 12.57
CA ASP A 304 27.96 24.56 12.55
C ASP A 304 28.39 24.05 11.16
N SER A 305 28.03 24.84 10.13
CA SER A 305 28.27 24.50 8.73
C SER A 305 29.66 24.84 8.22
N VAL A 306 30.52 25.43 9.05
CA VAL A 306 31.90 25.83 8.67
C VAL A 306 32.88 25.25 9.67
N HIS A 307 33.93 24.58 9.17
CA HIS A 307 35.06 24.13 9.97
C HIS A 307 36.35 24.77 9.47
N THR A 308 37.13 25.33 10.39
CA THR A 308 38.48 25.88 10.12
C THR A 308 39.53 24.94 10.72
N TYR A 309 40.33 24.32 9.88
CA TYR A 309 41.52 23.59 10.29
C TYR A 309 42.74 24.47 10.11
N THR A 310 43.58 24.62 11.16
CA THR A 310 44.85 25.37 11.10
C THR A 310 46.00 24.38 10.99
N ILE A 311 46.79 24.50 9.93
CA ILE A 311 48.09 23.84 9.77
C ILE A 311 49.10 24.72 10.49
N ASN A 312 49.71 24.19 11.54
CA ASN A 312 50.71 24.88 12.31
C ASN A 312 52.08 24.54 11.75
N ASP A 313 52.81 25.56 11.35
CA ASP A 313 54.21 25.47 11.02
C ASP A 313 55.02 24.94 12.21
N ASN A 314 56.00 24.10 11.96
CA ASN A 314 56.85 23.46 12.97
C ASN A 314 58.33 23.65 12.70
N ASP A 315 58.70 24.54 11.78
CA ASP A 315 60.05 24.84 11.42
C ASP A 315 60.59 26.13 12.09
N ASP A 316 61.90 26.21 12.28
CA ASP A 316 62.54 27.34 12.94
C ASP A 316 62.93 28.41 11.91
N ALA A 317 62.76 29.69 12.28
CA ALA A 317 63.17 30.80 11.47
C ALA A 317 64.68 30.73 11.15
N PRO A 318 65.09 31.00 9.93
CA PRO A 318 66.50 30.92 9.52
C PRO A 318 67.36 31.85 10.32
N VAL A 319 68.50 31.33 10.88
CA VAL A 319 69.50 32.12 11.58
C VAL A 319 70.48 32.72 10.58
N VAL A 320 70.62 34.01 10.63
CA VAL A 320 71.61 34.73 9.82
C VAL A 320 72.90 35.02 10.69
N ASP A 321 73.98 34.34 10.36
CA ASP A 321 75.27 34.56 10.99
C ASP A 321 76.28 35.23 10.03
N PHE A 322 77.11 36.14 10.58
CA PHE A 322 78.21 36.66 9.80
C PHE A 322 79.34 35.63 9.77
N ASN A 323 79.75 35.23 8.59
CA ASN A 323 80.87 34.36 8.40
C ASN A 323 82.13 35.19 8.70
N THR A 324 82.66 35.07 9.92
CA THR A 324 83.95 35.68 10.29
C THR A 324 85.10 34.86 9.70
N THR A 325 85.63 35.30 8.56
CA THR A 325 86.90 34.78 7.99
C THR A 325 88.11 35.32 8.74
#